data_83805c4f9af639f86322b31f20004f21
#
_entry.id   83805c4f9af639f86322b31f20004f21
#
_cell.length_a   1.000
_cell.length_b   1.000
_cell.length_c   1.000
_cell.angle_alpha   90.00
_cell.angle_beta   90.00
_cell.angle_gamma   90.00
#
_symmetry.space_group_name_H-M   'P 1'
#
loop_
_entity.id
_entity.type
_entity.pdbx_description
1 polymer ?
#
loop_
_entity_poly.entity_id
_entity_poly.type
_entity_poly.pdbx_seq_one_letter_code
_entity_poly.pdbx_strand_id
1 'polypeptide(L)'
;MGKKLISKEHQDLITQLKEDVQHAFQNVIGNDQFWCRTLVRAIFSYFEAHSFVIRSVTLKMLKPEESNFESIARIALLADTAYQPSKTGKLEDTGEPKTPFINLFALTLRTYAEAGGMGAADIEKFFGDNAFNQLQRAKKVRDRLTHPKQLADITVTPAEVLEVTNAFNWVVEFVSDIEALLAREDQQSAASGKS
;
A
#
# COMPACT_ATOMS: atom_id res chain seq x y z
N MET A 1 -0.31 -26.08 -10.45
CA MET A 1 0.27 -24.91 -11.14
C MET A 1 -0.27 -23.66 -10.45
N GLY A 2 0.48 -23.10 -9.49
CA GLY A 2 0.03 -21.92 -8.72
C GLY A 2 -0.24 -20.75 -9.68
N LYS A 3 -1.44 -20.18 -9.61
CA LYS A 3 -1.77 -18.95 -10.35
C LYS A 3 -0.86 -17.84 -9.83
N LYS A 4 0.03 -17.31 -10.67
CA LYS A 4 0.76 -16.07 -10.34
C LYS A 4 -0.28 -14.98 -10.03
N LEU A 5 -0.41 -14.60 -8.77
CA LEU A 5 -1.37 -13.59 -8.30
C LEU A 5 -1.04 -12.21 -8.87
N ILE A 6 0.26 -11.91 -9.04
CA ILE A 6 0.77 -10.64 -9.59
C ILE A 6 1.24 -10.87 -11.03
N SER A 7 0.80 -10.03 -11.96
CA SER A 7 1.26 -10.06 -13.35
C SER A 7 2.72 -9.61 -13.44
N LYS A 8 3.42 -10.04 -14.50
CA LYS A 8 4.81 -9.60 -14.75
C LYS A 8 4.88 -8.07 -14.88
N GLU A 9 3.96 -7.48 -15.59
CA GLU A 9 3.88 -6.00 -15.75
C GLU A 9 3.82 -5.26 -14.40
N HIS A 10 3.00 -5.74 -13.47
CA HIS A 10 2.92 -5.16 -12.13
C HIS A 10 4.22 -5.37 -11.33
N GLN A 11 4.88 -6.54 -11.49
CA GLN A 11 6.17 -6.77 -10.84
C GLN A 11 7.25 -5.83 -11.39
N ASP A 12 7.30 -5.65 -12.71
CA ASP A 12 8.25 -4.75 -13.37
C ASP A 12 7.99 -3.29 -12.94
N LEU A 13 6.73 -2.87 -12.86
CA LEU A 13 6.35 -1.53 -12.36
C LEU A 13 6.83 -1.28 -10.93
N ILE A 14 6.55 -2.20 -10.00
CA ILE A 14 6.95 -2.06 -8.59
C ILE A 14 8.48 -2.07 -8.46
N THR A 15 9.16 -2.90 -9.24
CA THR A 15 10.63 -2.95 -9.26
C THR A 15 11.21 -1.62 -9.72
N GLN A 16 10.72 -1.07 -10.83
CA GLN A 16 11.19 0.21 -11.35
C GLN A 16 10.97 1.36 -10.34
N LEU A 17 9.78 1.44 -9.74
CA LEU A 17 9.52 2.47 -8.74
C LEU A 17 10.39 2.33 -7.49
N LYS A 18 10.72 1.11 -7.09
CA LYS A 18 11.67 0.86 -6.01
C LYS A 18 13.09 1.32 -6.37
N GLU A 19 13.52 1.10 -7.60
CA GLU A 19 14.80 1.60 -8.12
C GLU A 19 14.84 3.13 -8.14
N ASP A 20 13.74 3.78 -8.55
CA ASP A 20 13.62 5.25 -8.51
C ASP A 20 13.76 5.80 -7.09
N VAL A 21 13.17 5.14 -6.08
CA VAL A 21 13.35 5.49 -4.66
C VAL A 21 14.81 5.34 -4.25
N GLN A 22 15.46 4.22 -4.62
CA GLN A 22 16.86 3.99 -4.28
C GLN A 22 17.77 5.02 -4.93
N HIS A 23 17.53 5.34 -6.21
CA HIS A 23 18.29 6.36 -6.92
C HIS A 23 18.13 7.74 -6.27
N ALA A 24 16.91 8.15 -5.96
CA ALA A 24 16.66 9.41 -5.27
C ALA A 24 17.35 9.46 -3.91
N PHE A 25 17.27 8.38 -3.12
CA PHE A 25 17.90 8.28 -1.80
C PHE A 25 19.42 8.43 -1.87
N GLN A 26 20.09 7.78 -2.83
CA GLN A 26 21.53 7.87 -3.02
C GLN A 26 22.01 9.27 -3.36
N ASN A 27 21.13 10.11 -3.91
CA ASN A 27 21.45 11.49 -4.30
C ASN A 27 21.06 12.54 -3.24
N VAL A 28 20.44 12.15 -2.12
CA VAL A 28 20.18 13.06 -0.97
C VAL A 28 21.50 13.29 -0.23
N ILE A 29 22.38 14.10 -0.80
CA ILE A 29 23.68 14.45 -0.22
C ILE A 29 23.62 15.91 0.26
N GLY A 30 24.07 16.17 1.48
CA GLY A 30 24.16 17.53 2.02
C GLY A 30 22.81 18.27 2.11
N ASN A 31 21.71 17.51 2.20
CA ASN A 31 20.34 18.06 2.25
C ASN A 31 19.95 18.85 0.97
N ASP A 32 20.39 18.38 -0.21
CA ASP A 32 19.96 18.94 -1.48
C ASP A 32 18.44 18.87 -1.61
N GLN A 33 17.80 20.02 -1.66
CA GLN A 33 16.35 20.18 -1.63
C GLN A 33 15.67 19.61 -2.87
N PHE A 34 16.32 19.57 -4.03
CA PHE A 34 15.78 18.91 -5.21
C PHE A 34 15.64 17.41 -4.97
N TRP A 35 16.69 16.77 -4.48
CA TRP A 35 16.70 15.34 -4.23
C TRP A 35 15.84 14.94 -3.03
N CYS A 36 15.78 15.76 -1.97
CA CYS A 36 14.86 15.54 -0.86
C CYS A 36 13.40 15.51 -1.33
N ARG A 37 12.98 16.47 -2.16
CA ARG A 37 11.63 16.48 -2.74
C ARG A 37 11.40 15.33 -3.71
N THR A 38 12.41 14.98 -4.51
CA THR A 38 12.34 13.85 -5.45
C THR A 38 12.15 12.54 -4.71
N LEU A 39 12.87 12.32 -3.62
CA LEU A 39 12.72 11.14 -2.78
C LEU A 39 11.30 11.00 -2.21
N VAL A 40 10.73 12.09 -1.66
CA VAL A 40 9.35 12.07 -1.14
C VAL A 40 8.36 11.68 -2.25
N ARG A 41 8.49 12.26 -3.44
CA ARG A 41 7.60 11.95 -4.56
C ARG A 41 7.76 10.52 -5.04
N ALA A 42 8.98 10.02 -5.17
CA ALA A 42 9.26 8.65 -5.59
C ALA A 42 8.65 7.63 -4.61
N ILE A 43 8.82 7.85 -3.30
CA ILE A 43 8.24 6.99 -2.27
C ILE A 43 6.72 6.97 -2.35
N PHE A 44 6.05 8.11 -2.52
CA PHE A 44 4.60 8.13 -2.63
C PHE A 44 4.09 7.55 -3.95
N SER A 45 4.80 7.71 -5.06
CA SER A 45 4.50 7.01 -6.31
C SER A 45 4.58 5.49 -6.14
N TYR A 46 5.60 5.00 -5.43
CA TYR A 46 5.70 3.60 -5.06
C TYR A 46 4.50 3.15 -4.19
N PHE A 47 4.13 3.90 -3.15
CA PHE A 47 3.01 3.54 -2.29
C PHE A 47 1.68 3.48 -3.05
N GLU A 48 1.40 4.45 -3.90
CA GLU A 48 0.16 4.52 -4.69
C GLU A 48 0.07 3.33 -5.66
N ALA A 49 1.13 3.06 -6.42
CA ALA A 49 1.19 1.92 -7.34
C ALA A 49 1.12 0.58 -6.59
N HIS A 50 1.87 0.44 -5.50
CA HIS A 50 1.89 -0.80 -4.71
C HIS A 50 0.55 -1.06 -4.04
N SER A 51 -0.11 -0.02 -3.51
CA SER A 51 -1.47 -0.12 -2.99
C SER A 51 -2.45 -0.66 -4.04
N PHE A 52 -2.38 -0.17 -5.27
CA PHE A 52 -3.20 -0.66 -6.38
C PHE A 52 -2.95 -2.14 -6.67
N VAL A 53 -1.68 -2.55 -6.75
CA VAL A 53 -1.30 -3.95 -7.02
C VAL A 53 -1.78 -4.86 -5.89
N ILE A 54 -1.51 -4.50 -4.62
CA ILE A 54 -1.93 -5.28 -3.46
C ILE A 54 -3.45 -5.41 -3.42
N ARG A 55 -4.22 -4.34 -3.63
CA ARG A 55 -5.69 -4.39 -3.69
C ARG A 55 -6.17 -5.39 -4.74
N SER A 56 -5.59 -5.32 -5.94
CA SER A 56 -5.93 -6.23 -7.03
C SER A 56 -5.65 -7.70 -6.70
N VAL A 57 -4.58 -7.97 -5.97
CA VAL A 57 -4.23 -9.32 -5.48
C VAL A 57 -5.19 -9.75 -4.37
N THR A 58 -5.40 -8.90 -3.37
CA THR A 58 -6.26 -9.17 -2.23
C THR A 58 -7.69 -9.51 -2.68
N LEU A 59 -8.25 -8.76 -3.62
CA LEU A 59 -9.58 -9.04 -4.18
C LEU A 59 -9.68 -10.42 -4.85
N LYS A 60 -8.58 -10.93 -5.41
CA LYS A 60 -8.53 -12.29 -5.98
C LYS A 60 -8.40 -13.39 -4.92
N MET A 61 -7.85 -13.06 -3.76
CA MET A 61 -7.68 -14.00 -2.64
C MET A 61 -8.95 -14.12 -1.79
N LEU A 62 -9.73 -13.04 -1.69
CA LEU A 62 -10.97 -13.05 -0.93
C LEU A 62 -12.01 -13.97 -1.59
N LYS A 63 -12.59 -14.87 -0.80
CA LYS A 63 -13.66 -15.78 -1.25
C LYS A 63 -15.02 -15.14 -0.91
N PRO A 64 -15.85 -14.79 -1.91
CA PRO A 64 -17.17 -14.18 -1.66
C PRO A 64 -18.12 -15.08 -0.87
N GLU A 65 -17.90 -16.39 -0.89
CA GLU A 65 -18.81 -17.41 -0.34
C GLU A 65 -18.84 -17.43 1.21
N GLU A 66 -17.82 -16.87 1.86
CA GLU A 66 -17.75 -16.73 3.32
C GLU A 66 -18.16 -15.33 3.78
N SER A 67 -18.81 -14.55 2.93
CA SER A 67 -19.01 -13.13 3.15
C SER A 67 -20.12 -12.84 4.16
N ASN A 68 -19.71 -12.37 5.33
CA ASN A 68 -20.57 -11.57 6.21
C ASN A 68 -20.58 -10.10 5.72
N PHE A 69 -21.40 -9.25 6.34
CA PHE A 69 -21.53 -7.83 5.98
C PHE A 69 -20.17 -7.09 5.97
N GLU A 70 -19.28 -7.37 6.90
CA GLU A 70 -17.95 -6.76 6.99
C GLU A 70 -17.08 -7.13 5.78
N SER A 71 -17.09 -8.39 5.37
CA SER A 71 -16.36 -8.86 4.17
C SER A 71 -16.86 -8.18 2.90
N ILE A 72 -18.19 -8.00 2.75
CA ILE A 72 -18.80 -7.28 1.62
C ILE A 72 -18.37 -5.82 1.62
N ALA A 73 -18.38 -5.16 2.78
CA ALA A 73 -17.94 -3.77 2.91
C ALA A 73 -16.45 -3.61 2.57
N ARG A 74 -15.59 -4.52 3.04
CA ARG A 74 -14.17 -4.54 2.69
C ARG A 74 -13.94 -4.70 1.19
N ILE A 75 -14.63 -5.64 0.54
CA ILE A 75 -14.55 -5.85 -0.91
C ILE A 75 -14.95 -4.57 -1.65
N ALA A 76 -16.05 -3.94 -1.28
CA ALA A 76 -16.52 -2.70 -1.90
C ALA A 76 -15.50 -1.56 -1.75
N LEU A 77 -14.91 -1.38 -0.57
CA LEU A 77 -13.88 -0.37 -0.33
C LEU A 77 -12.58 -0.67 -1.10
N LEU A 78 -12.16 -1.92 -1.13
CA LEU A 78 -10.94 -2.33 -1.86
C LEU A 78 -11.12 -2.28 -3.39
N ALA A 79 -12.34 -2.46 -3.89
CA ALA A 79 -12.64 -2.31 -5.31
C ALA A 79 -12.53 -0.87 -5.81
N ASP A 80 -12.39 0.10 -4.88
CA ASP A 80 -12.23 1.53 -5.19
C ASP A 80 -13.37 2.08 -6.06
N THR A 81 -14.59 1.54 -5.86
CA THR A 81 -15.78 1.89 -6.61
C THR A 81 -16.84 2.41 -5.66
N ALA A 82 -17.29 3.64 -5.89
CA ALA A 82 -18.38 4.22 -5.14
C ALA A 82 -19.71 4.00 -5.88
N TYR A 83 -20.69 3.42 -5.18
CA TYR A 83 -22.02 3.23 -5.70
C TYR A 83 -23.03 4.06 -4.92
N GLN A 84 -24.01 4.62 -5.59
CA GLN A 84 -25.18 5.22 -4.98
C GLN A 84 -26.47 4.69 -5.61
N PRO A 85 -27.58 4.65 -4.86
CA PRO A 85 -28.86 4.29 -5.46
C PRO A 85 -29.37 5.45 -6.33
N SER A 86 -29.78 5.14 -7.55
CA SER A 86 -30.52 6.07 -8.40
C SER A 86 -31.92 6.29 -7.86
N LYS A 87 -32.65 7.25 -8.43
CA LYS A 87 -34.06 7.51 -8.09
C LYS A 87 -34.98 6.29 -8.32
N THR A 88 -34.54 5.34 -9.15
CA THR A 88 -35.27 4.09 -9.44
C THR A 88 -34.77 2.90 -8.62
N GLY A 89 -33.86 3.11 -7.65
CA GLY A 89 -33.30 2.07 -6.81
C GLY A 89 -32.21 1.20 -7.49
N LYS A 90 -31.77 1.56 -8.69
CA LYS A 90 -30.62 0.90 -9.32
C LYS A 90 -29.32 1.42 -8.74
N LEU A 91 -28.32 0.55 -8.60
CA LEU A 91 -26.96 0.99 -8.22
C LEU A 91 -26.30 1.65 -9.43
N GLU A 92 -25.82 2.86 -9.22
CA GLU A 92 -25.07 3.64 -10.21
C GLU A 92 -23.67 3.88 -9.68
N ASP A 93 -22.67 3.68 -10.55
CA ASP A 93 -21.27 4.01 -10.26
C ASP A 93 -21.15 5.55 -10.20
N THR A 94 -20.65 6.05 -9.07
CA THR A 94 -20.43 7.48 -8.84
C THR A 94 -19.00 7.93 -9.04
N GLY A 95 -18.13 7.02 -9.51
CA GLY A 95 -16.71 7.25 -9.68
C GLY A 95 -15.88 6.91 -8.45
N GLU A 96 -14.75 7.56 -8.30
CA GLU A 96 -13.79 7.25 -7.23
C GLU A 96 -14.36 7.51 -5.83
N PRO A 97 -14.19 6.56 -4.90
CA PRO A 97 -14.59 6.77 -3.52
C PRO A 97 -13.75 7.88 -2.88
N LYS A 98 -14.38 8.69 -2.05
CA LYS A 98 -13.72 9.77 -1.30
C LYS A 98 -12.95 9.26 -0.08
N THR A 99 -12.43 8.04 -0.12
CA THR A 99 -11.66 7.49 1.00
C THR A 99 -10.26 8.09 1.01
N PRO A 100 -9.82 8.71 2.11
CA PRO A 100 -8.47 9.24 2.21
C PRO A 100 -7.42 8.15 1.94
N PHE A 101 -6.39 8.47 1.16
CA PHE A 101 -5.35 7.51 0.75
C PHE A 101 -4.80 6.68 1.91
N ILE A 102 -4.45 7.31 3.03
CA ILE A 102 -3.89 6.59 4.20
C ILE A 102 -4.85 5.56 4.77
N ASN A 103 -6.15 5.87 4.83
CA ASN A 103 -7.16 4.95 5.36
C ASN A 103 -7.36 3.76 4.42
N LEU A 104 -7.43 4.02 3.12
CA LEU A 104 -7.54 2.97 2.10
C LEU A 104 -6.26 2.11 2.07
N PHE A 105 -5.08 2.72 2.18
CA PHE A 105 -3.82 2.02 2.20
C PHE A 105 -3.68 1.12 3.45
N ALA A 106 -4.05 1.64 4.62
CA ALA A 106 -4.08 0.84 5.85
C ALA A 106 -5.04 -0.35 5.76
N LEU A 107 -6.26 -0.12 5.25
CA LEU A 107 -7.24 -1.20 5.01
C LEU A 107 -6.67 -2.24 4.03
N THR A 108 -6.04 -1.79 2.95
CA THR A 108 -5.40 -2.67 1.96
C THR A 108 -4.34 -3.56 2.58
N LEU A 109 -3.41 -2.97 3.34
CA LEU A 109 -2.34 -3.72 3.99
C LEU A 109 -2.89 -4.73 5.03
N ARG A 110 -3.85 -4.31 5.87
CA ARG A 110 -4.48 -5.21 6.86
C ARG A 110 -5.19 -6.38 6.18
N THR A 111 -6.02 -6.12 5.19
CA THR A 111 -6.75 -7.18 4.50
C THR A 111 -5.82 -8.11 3.73
N TYR A 112 -4.74 -7.58 3.16
CA TYR A 112 -3.72 -8.41 2.50
C TYR A 112 -2.99 -9.32 3.49
N ALA A 113 -2.63 -8.80 4.66
CA ALA A 113 -1.99 -9.57 5.72
C ALA A 113 -2.91 -10.69 6.25
N GLU A 114 -4.18 -10.38 6.51
CA GLU A 114 -5.19 -11.37 6.91
C GLU A 114 -5.37 -12.45 5.84
N ALA A 115 -5.51 -12.06 4.57
CA ALA A 115 -5.65 -12.99 3.45
C ALA A 115 -4.38 -13.83 3.20
N GLY A 116 -3.21 -13.32 3.57
CA GLY A 116 -1.92 -14.03 3.55
C GLY A 116 -1.63 -14.86 4.79
N GLY A 117 -2.61 -15.05 5.69
CA GLY A 117 -2.46 -15.91 6.86
C GLY A 117 -1.68 -15.31 8.03
N MET A 118 -1.40 -13.99 8.01
CA MET A 118 -0.76 -13.32 9.15
C MET A 118 -1.70 -13.27 10.35
N GLY A 119 -1.20 -13.62 11.54
CA GLY A 119 -1.99 -13.59 12.77
C GLY A 119 -2.40 -12.18 13.19
N ALA A 120 -3.61 -12.04 13.77
CA ALA A 120 -4.13 -10.74 14.21
C ALA A 120 -3.19 -9.98 15.15
N ALA A 121 -2.51 -10.69 16.07
CA ALA A 121 -1.54 -10.09 16.99
C ALA A 121 -0.33 -9.49 16.25
N ASP A 122 0.16 -10.14 15.19
CA ASP A 122 1.27 -9.65 14.39
C ASP A 122 0.86 -8.44 13.56
N ILE A 123 -0.36 -8.46 13.00
CA ILE A 123 -0.94 -7.31 12.29
C ILE A 123 -1.06 -6.10 13.23
N GLU A 124 -1.61 -6.29 14.44
CA GLU A 124 -1.75 -5.20 15.41
C GLU A 124 -0.40 -4.67 15.87
N LYS A 125 0.60 -5.53 16.03
CA LYS A 125 1.97 -5.12 16.35
C LYS A 125 2.54 -4.21 15.25
N PHE A 126 2.41 -4.57 13.98
CA PHE A 126 2.87 -3.74 12.86
C PHE A 126 2.20 -2.37 12.82
N PHE A 127 0.89 -2.30 13.07
CA PHE A 127 0.14 -1.03 13.05
C PHE A 127 0.22 -0.27 14.38
N GLY A 128 0.51 -0.94 15.48
CA GLY A 128 0.62 -0.34 16.82
C GLY A 128 1.91 0.42 17.07
N ASP A 129 2.96 0.14 16.32
CA ASP A 129 4.26 0.78 16.46
C ASP A 129 4.26 2.20 15.85
N ASN A 130 5.30 2.98 16.19
CA ASN A 130 5.47 4.35 15.70
C ASN A 130 5.52 4.47 14.16
N ALA A 131 5.71 3.35 13.46
CA ALA A 131 5.87 3.28 12.02
C ALA A 131 4.63 3.76 11.24
N PHE A 132 3.41 3.37 11.64
CA PHE A 132 2.20 3.89 11.01
C PHE A 132 2.02 5.40 11.23
N ASN A 133 2.41 5.90 12.41
CA ASN A 133 2.45 7.33 12.68
C ASN A 133 3.48 8.06 11.79
N GLN A 134 4.61 7.42 11.48
CA GLN A 134 5.60 7.96 10.52
C GLN A 134 5.01 8.05 9.11
N LEU A 135 4.27 7.05 8.65
CA LEU A 135 3.56 7.12 7.37
C LEU A 135 2.56 8.28 7.31
N GLN A 136 1.82 8.53 8.39
CA GLN A 136 0.90 9.68 8.47
C GLN A 136 1.66 11.02 8.42
N ARG A 137 2.83 11.13 9.08
CA ARG A 137 3.67 12.32 9.00
C ARG A 137 4.29 12.50 7.62
N ALA A 138 4.80 11.42 7.02
CA ALA A 138 5.30 11.40 5.66
C ALA A 138 4.26 11.90 4.64
N LYS A 139 2.99 11.50 4.81
CA LYS A 139 1.89 12.02 3.99
C LYS A 139 1.73 13.53 4.11
N LYS A 140 1.86 14.12 5.30
CA LYS A 140 1.77 15.57 5.47
C LYS A 140 2.87 16.29 4.69
N VAL A 141 4.09 15.73 4.67
CA VAL A 141 5.20 16.25 3.85
C VAL A 141 4.84 16.20 2.36
N ARG A 142 4.35 15.06 1.88
CA ARG A 142 3.93 14.89 0.48
C ARG A 142 2.83 15.88 0.10
N ASP A 143 1.78 16.04 0.92
CA ASP A 143 0.66 16.92 0.65
C ASP A 143 1.11 18.39 0.56
N ARG A 144 1.99 18.82 1.45
CA ARG A 144 2.60 20.15 1.43
C ARG A 144 3.41 20.38 0.13
N LEU A 145 4.18 19.38 -0.29
CA LEU A 145 4.96 19.45 -1.54
C LEU A 145 4.11 19.42 -2.81
N THR A 146 2.89 18.85 -2.72
CA THR A 146 1.96 18.78 -3.85
C THR A 146 1.15 20.07 -4.01
N HIS A 147 0.84 20.76 -2.91
CA HIS A 147 0.01 21.96 -2.88
C HIS A 147 0.72 23.10 -2.13
N PRO A 148 1.93 23.53 -2.57
CA PRO A 148 2.69 24.56 -1.85
C PRO A 148 1.99 25.91 -1.95
N LYS A 149 1.96 26.64 -0.84
CA LYS A 149 1.42 28.00 -0.76
C LYS A 149 2.52 29.04 -0.55
N GLN A 150 3.69 28.60 -0.08
CA GLN A 150 4.85 29.46 0.22
C GLN A 150 6.14 28.68 0.03
N LEU A 151 7.27 29.36 -0.01
CA LEU A 151 8.59 28.75 -0.22
C LEU A 151 8.93 27.71 0.86
N ALA A 152 8.53 27.95 2.12
CA ALA A 152 8.76 27.01 3.20
C ALA A 152 8.07 25.65 2.96
N ASP A 153 6.96 25.61 2.21
CA ASP A 153 6.22 24.38 1.94
C ASP A 153 6.99 23.40 1.04
N ILE A 154 7.96 23.91 0.26
CA ILE A 154 8.80 23.06 -0.60
C ILE A 154 10.17 22.75 0.03
N THR A 155 10.37 23.11 1.29
CA THR A 155 11.58 22.77 2.05
C THR A 155 11.34 21.45 2.79
N VAL A 156 12.23 20.47 2.59
CA VAL A 156 12.20 19.17 3.30
C VAL A 156 13.36 19.13 4.27
N THR A 157 13.07 18.95 5.55
CA THR A 157 14.08 18.86 6.59
C THR A 157 14.73 17.47 6.66
N PRO A 158 15.95 17.33 7.20
CA PRO A 158 16.57 16.00 7.41
C PRO A 158 15.70 15.05 8.26
N ALA A 159 14.98 15.57 9.24
CA ALA A 159 14.06 14.77 10.05
C ALA A 159 12.88 14.24 9.21
N GLU A 160 12.33 15.04 8.30
CA GLU A 160 11.27 14.60 7.38
C GLU A 160 11.79 13.58 6.36
N VAL A 161 13.03 13.73 5.86
CA VAL A 161 13.68 12.71 5.02
C VAL A 161 13.74 11.38 5.76
N LEU A 162 14.18 11.39 7.02
CA LEU A 162 14.25 10.19 7.85
C LEU A 162 12.86 9.56 8.07
N GLU A 163 11.84 10.36 8.40
CA GLU A 163 10.47 9.88 8.60
C GLU A 163 9.89 9.23 7.34
N VAL A 164 10.09 9.84 6.19
CA VAL A 164 9.60 9.32 4.90
C VAL A 164 10.32 8.02 4.53
N THR A 165 11.64 7.96 4.75
CA THR A 165 12.45 6.75 4.50
C THR A 165 12.06 5.61 5.44
N ASN A 166 11.83 5.89 6.72
CA ASN A 166 11.39 4.89 7.68
C ASN A 166 10.00 4.34 7.33
N ALA A 167 9.07 5.21 6.89
CA ALA A 167 7.76 4.79 6.42
C ALA A 167 7.87 3.87 5.18
N PHE A 168 8.79 4.18 4.25
CA PHE A 168 9.06 3.32 3.09
C PHE A 168 9.58 1.96 3.49
N ASN A 169 10.60 1.90 4.34
CA ASN A 169 11.20 0.65 4.80
C ASN A 169 10.16 -0.22 5.52
N TRP A 170 9.34 0.38 6.38
CA TRP A 170 8.28 -0.31 7.09
C TRP A 170 7.27 -0.96 6.13
N VAL A 171 6.81 -0.25 5.09
CA VAL A 171 5.88 -0.82 4.10
C VAL A 171 6.54 -1.97 3.33
N VAL A 172 7.79 -1.79 2.90
CA VAL A 172 8.53 -2.83 2.15
C VAL A 172 8.71 -4.09 3.01
N GLU A 173 9.09 -3.94 4.27
CA GLU A 173 9.26 -5.04 5.22
C GLU A 173 7.94 -5.78 5.46
N PHE A 174 6.87 -5.04 5.77
CA PHE A 174 5.55 -5.61 6.01
C PHE A 174 5.04 -6.44 4.83
N VAL A 175 5.14 -5.91 3.62
CA VAL A 175 4.70 -6.63 2.42
C VAL A 175 5.57 -7.86 2.16
N SER A 176 6.88 -7.75 2.35
CA SER A 176 7.81 -8.88 2.19
C SER A 176 7.51 -10.03 3.16
N ASP A 177 7.12 -9.72 4.39
CA ASP A 177 6.73 -10.73 5.37
C ASP A 177 5.46 -11.49 4.94
N ILE A 178 4.45 -10.77 4.41
CA ILE A 178 3.24 -11.40 3.88
C ILE A 178 3.54 -12.28 2.66
N GLU A 179 4.35 -11.78 1.73
CA GLU A 179 4.76 -12.55 0.54
C GLU A 179 5.53 -13.83 0.94
N ALA A 180 6.36 -13.77 1.98
CA ALA A 180 7.06 -14.94 2.51
C ALA A 180 6.09 -15.97 3.12
N LEU A 181 5.01 -15.54 3.79
CA LEU A 181 3.96 -16.43 4.31
C LEU A 181 3.24 -17.13 3.15
N LEU A 182 2.78 -16.38 2.16
CA LEU A 182 2.09 -16.92 0.98
C LEU A 182 2.96 -17.94 0.21
N ALA A 183 4.26 -17.68 0.07
CA ALA A 183 5.18 -18.61 -0.60
C ALA A 183 5.34 -19.94 0.18
N ARG A 184 5.27 -19.91 1.52
CA ARG A 184 5.32 -21.13 2.35
C ARG A 184 4.04 -21.96 2.21
N GLU A 185 2.87 -21.34 2.18
CA GLU A 185 1.59 -22.04 1.99
C GLU A 185 1.52 -22.73 0.62
N ASP A 186 1.97 -22.07 -0.44
CA ASP A 186 2.04 -22.67 -1.78
C ASP A 186 2.95 -23.91 -1.79
N GLN A 187 4.09 -23.88 -1.11
CA GLN A 187 5.01 -25.02 -1.02
C GLN A 187 4.41 -26.20 -0.24
N GLN A 188 3.72 -25.93 0.88
CA GLN A 188 3.06 -26.96 1.68
C GLN A 188 1.91 -27.62 0.92
N SER A 189 1.09 -26.83 0.23
CA SER A 189 -0.01 -27.33 -0.61
C SER A 189 0.51 -28.19 -1.77
N ALA A 190 1.64 -27.84 -2.38
CA ALA A 190 2.26 -28.62 -3.45
C ALA A 190 2.86 -29.93 -2.94
N ALA A 191 3.32 -29.99 -1.69
CA ALA A 191 3.87 -31.19 -1.06
C ALA A 191 2.76 -32.19 -0.66
N SER A 192 1.63 -31.70 -0.12
CA SER A 192 0.50 -32.51 0.31
C SER A 192 -0.39 -33.04 -0.84
N GLY A 193 -0.38 -32.40 -2.01
CA GLY A 193 -1.11 -32.84 -3.18
C GLY A 193 -0.44 -33.94 -4.00
N LYS A 194 0.72 -34.46 -3.56
CA LYS A 194 1.47 -35.57 -4.21
C LYS A 194 1.31 -36.92 -3.50
N SER A 195 0.41 -37.04 -2.54
CA SER A 195 -0.01 -38.28 -1.88
C SER A 195 -1.34 -38.76 -2.47
#